data_e255432caab19d655d552792658a60a8
#
_entry.id   e255432caab19d655d552792658a60a8
#
_cell.length_a   1.000
_cell.length_b   1.000
_cell.length_c   1.000
_cell.angle_alpha   90.00
_cell.angle_beta   90.00
_cell.angle_gamma   90.00
#
_symmetry.space_group_name_H-M   'P 1'
#
loop_
_entity.id
_entity.type
_entity.pdbx_description
1 polymer ?
#
loop_
_entity_poly.entity_id
_entity_poly.type
_entity_poly.pdbx_seq_one_letter_code
_entity_poly.pdbx_strand_id
1 'polypeptide(L)'
;CDLQACGHRFETQSDTEVVLRAYLEWGAAFVERLNGMYAFALWDRAKQQLLLVRDRMGVKPLYYFQTDDGVVFGSEPKALLAHPLVPRKVAADGLREILEMVKTPGQAIFAGMREVLPGEMIRVDRTGLSRHRYWTLEAREHGDTLEQTIRHTRDLLEDIVDRQIVADVPLCSLLSGGLDSSIITALASKKLLAAGKDNIRSFSVDFADHGGGFSGDAVRGTPDAPFVRDLVERIGS
;
A
#
# COMPACT_ATOMS: atom_id res chain seq x y z
N CYS A 1 16.21 0.04 -17.51
CA CYS A 1 14.77 -0.34 -17.36
C CYS A 1 14.09 -0.33 -18.72
N ASP A 2 12.89 -0.87 -18.83
CA ASP A 2 12.13 -0.99 -20.10
C ASP A 2 11.97 0.36 -20.81
N LEU A 3 11.67 1.42 -20.07
CA LEU A 3 11.52 2.76 -20.63
C LEU A 3 12.83 3.30 -21.25
N GLN A 4 13.98 2.99 -20.67
CA GLN A 4 15.27 3.36 -21.27
C GLN A 4 15.53 2.59 -22.57
N ALA A 5 15.12 1.31 -22.62
CA ALA A 5 15.16 0.52 -23.84
C ALA A 5 14.22 1.08 -24.93
N CYS A 6 13.11 1.71 -24.56
CA CYS A 6 12.22 2.46 -25.46
C CYS A 6 12.76 3.85 -25.85
N GLY A 7 13.95 4.24 -25.39
CA GLY A 7 14.59 5.51 -25.74
C GLY A 7 14.28 6.69 -24.81
N HIS A 8 13.54 6.45 -23.72
CA HIS A 8 13.27 7.51 -22.75
C HIS A 8 14.51 7.88 -21.94
N ARG A 9 14.71 9.17 -21.76
CA ARG A 9 15.76 9.74 -20.89
C ARG A 9 15.09 10.28 -19.63
N PHE A 10 15.73 10.08 -18.48
CA PHE A 10 15.28 10.56 -17.19
C PHE A 10 16.13 11.74 -16.75
N GLU A 11 15.50 12.79 -16.28
CA GLU A 11 16.12 14.01 -15.78
C GLU A 11 16.19 14.04 -14.26
N THR A 12 15.32 13.26 -13.61
CA THR A 12 15.22 13.16 -12.16
C THR A 12 15.37 11.71 -11.69
N GLN A 13 15.45 11.51 -10.37
CA GLN A 13 15.40 10.20 -9.73
C GLN A 13 13.99 9.92 -9.15
N SER A 14 13.00 10.69 -9.55
CA SER A 14 11.64 10.59 -9.03
C SER A 14 10.85 9.48 -9.72
N ASP A 15 10.10 8.71 -8.92
CA ASP A 15 9.11 7.75 -9.39
C ASP A 15 7.98 8.42 -10.20
N THR A 16 7.67 9.67 -9.91
CA THR A 16 6.69 10.47 -10.66
C THR A 16 7.08 10.62 -12.13
N GLU A 17 8.37 10.84 -12.43
CA GLU A 17 8.86 10.90 -13.81
C GLU A 17 8.71 9.54 -14.49
N VAL A 18 8.97 8.44 -13.78
CA VAL A 18 8.78 7.08 -14.30
C VAL A 18 7.32 6.85 -14.68
N VAL A 19 6.38 7.25 -13.85
CA VAL A 19 4.93 7.14 -14.11
C VAL A 19 4.55 7.95 -15.36
N LEU A 20 5.03 9.21 -15.47
CA LEU A 20 4.73 10.06 -16.62
C LEU A 20 5.31 9.49 -17.93
N ARG A 21 6.57 9.04 -17.92
CA ARG A 21 7.20 8.43 -19.10
C ARG A 21 6.49 7.13 -19.50
N ALA A 22 6.09 6.31 -18.52
CA ALA A 22 5.32 5.10 -18.77
C ALA A 22 3.96 5.38 -19.41
N TYR A 23 3.26 6.42 -18.93
CA TYR A 23 2.00 6.83 -19.55
C TYR A 23 2.18 7.34 -20.99
N LEU A 24 3.25 8.11 -21.26
CA LEU A 24 3.55 8.59 -22.61
C LEU A 24 3.86 7.44 -23.56
N GLU A 25 4.53 6.40 -23.11
CA GLU A 25 4.92 5.26 -23.94
C GLU A 25 3.76 4.28 -24.17
N TRP A 26 3.02 3.91 -23.10
CA TRP A 26 2.05 2.82 -23.16
C TRP A 26 0.60 3.27 -22.99
N GLY A 27 0.34 4.57 -22.91
CA GLY A 27 -1.00 5.09 -22.65
C GLY A 27 -1.56 4.53 -21.33
N ALA A 28 -2.87 4.30 -21.27
CA ALA A 28 -3.54 3.81 -20.04
C ALA A 28 -3.09 2.40 -19.61
N ALA A 29 -2.53 1.58 -20.50
CA ALA A 29 -2.02 0.24 -20.16
C ALA A 29 -0.72 0.27 -19.32
N PHE A 30 -0.12 1.45 -19.11
CA PHE A 30 1.09 1.58 -18.28
C PHE A 30 0.91 1.04 -16.86
N VAL A 31 -0.31 1.09 -16.31
CA VAL A 31 -0.62 0.62 -14.96
C VAL A 31 -0.31 -0.86 -14.74
N GLU A 32 -0.41 -1.68 -15.78
CA GLU A 32 -0.13 -3.12 -15.74
C GLU A 32 1.38 -3.40 -15.56
N ARG A 33 2.23 -2.44 -15.90
CA ARG A 33 3.69 -2.53 -15.81
C ARG A 33 4.27 -1.95 -14.52
N LEU A 34 3.46 -1.23 -13.76
CA LEU A 34 3.90 -0.67 -12.49
C LEU A 34 3.99 -1.76 -11.41
N ASN A 35 5.10 -1.76 -10.68
CA ASN A 35 5.31 -2.62 -9.52
C ASN A 35 5.71 -1.74 -8.33
N GLY A 36 4.86 -1.69 -7.30
CA GLY A 36 5.10 -0.86 -6.13
C GLY A 36 3.83 -0.53 -5.36
N MET A 37 3.96 0.36 -4.40
CA MET A 37 2.87 0.88 -3.56
C MET A 37 2.58 2.32 -3.97
N TYR A 38 1.46 2.54 -4.61
CA TYR A 38 1.13 3.87 -5.13
C TYR A 38 -0.37 4.15 -5.13
N ALA A 39 -0.68 5.43 -4.98
CA ALA A 39 -1.97 6.01 -5.32
C ALA A 39 -1.71 7.38 -5.92
N PHE A 40 -2.17 7.61 -7.13
CA PHE A 40 -1.93 8.88 -7.80
C PHE A 40 -3.10 9.29 -8.71
N ALA A 41 -3.11 10.58 -9.03
CA ALA A 41 -3.95 11.16 -10.05
C ALA A 41 -3.07 11.66 -11.21
N LEU A 42 -3.43 11.33 -12.44
CA LEU A 42 -2.76 11.77 -13.65
C LEU A 42 -3.76 12.51 -14.54
N TRP A 43 -3.44 13.78 -14.83
CA TRP A 43 -4.24 14.59 -15.73
C TRP A 43 -3.62 14.67 -17.12
N ASP A 44 -4.30 14.11 -18.12
CA ASP A 44 -3.93 14.27 -19.52
C ASP A 44 -4.66 15.49 -20.12
N ARG A 45 -3.89 16.57 -20.27
CA ARG A 45 -4.42 17.84 -20.77
C ARG A 45 -4.87 17.75 -22.22
N ALA A 46 -4.22 16.96 -23.04
CA ALA A 46 -4.56 16.82 -24.46
C ALA A 46 -5.87 16.03 -24.64
N LYS A 47 -6.06 14.98 -23.86
CA LYS A 47 -7.27 14.17 -23.87
C LYS A 47 -8.37 14.69 -22.97
N GLN A 48 -8.10 15.72 -22.15
CA GLN A 48 -9.02 16.23 -21.12
C GLN A 48 -9.55 15.09 -20.22
N GLN A 49 -8.60 14.26 -19.72
CA GLN A 49 -8.89 13.04 -19.01
C GLN A 49 -8.11 12.99 -17.69
N LEU A 50 -8.78 12.63 -16.62
CA LEU A 50 -8.18 12.31 -15.33
C LEU A 50 -8.15 10.81 -15.13
N LEU A 51 -7.00 10.29 -14.72
CA LEU A 51 -6.84 8.91 -14.26
C LEU A 51 -6.57 8.92 -12.76
N LEU A 52 -7.36 8.20 -11.98
CA LEU A 52 -7.11 7.91 -10.57
C LEU A 52 -6.69 6.44 -10.49
N VAL A 53 -5.48 6.19 -10.02
CA VAL A 53 -4.88 4.85 -10.05
C VAL A 53 -4.49 4.43 -8.64
N ARG A 54 -4.82 3.20 -8.27
CA ARG A 54 -4.44 2.60 -7.00
C ARG A 54 -3.67 1.30 -7.24
N ASP A 55 -2.65 1.05 -6.44
CA ASP A 55 -1.80 -0.15 -6.55
C ASP A 55 -2.57 -1.47 -6.42
N ARG A 56 -1.93 -2.56 -6.86
CA ARG A 56 -2.52 -3.90 -6.96
C ARG A 56 -3.10 -4.41 -5.65
N MET A 57 -2.41 -4.16 -4.53
CA MET A 57 -2.83 -4.62 -3.20
C MET A 57 -3.60 -3.55 -2.42
N GLY A 58 -3.74 -2.32 -2.98
CA GLY A 58 -4.41 -1.20 -2.32
C GLY A 58 -3.68 -0.71 -1.07
N VAL A 59 -2.35 -0.82 -1.05
CA VAL A 59 -1.54 -0.39 0.10
C VAL A 59 -1.69 1.11 0.34
N LYS A 60 -1.66 1.91 -0.73
CA LYS A 60 -1.89 3.35 -0.62
C LYS A 60 -3.37 3.67 -0.77
N PRO A 61 -3.95 4.48 0.13
CA PRO A 61 -5.36 4.82 0.08
C PRO A 61 -5.66 5.85 -1.02
N LEU A 62 -6.83 5.73 -1.64
CA LEU A 62 -7.34 6.71 -2.60
C LEU A 62 -8.86 6.74 -2.54
N TYR A 63 -9.41 7.88 -2.14
CA TYR A 63 -10.84 8.13 -2.04
C TYR A 63 -11.29 9.11 -3.11
N TYR A 64 -12.54 9.02 -3.52
CA TYR A 64 -13.15 9.97 -4.42
C TYR A 64 -14.63 10.19 -4.09
N PHE A 65 -15.12 11.35 -4.51
CA PHE A 65 -16.53 11.72 -4.46
C PHE A 65 -16.91 12.33 -5.81
N GLN A 66 -17.92 11.77 -6.46
CA GLN A 66 -18.41 12.27 -7.73
C GLN A 66 -19.36 13.44 -7.49
N THR A 67 -19.13 14.54 -8.17
CA THR A 67 -20.02 15.72 -8.23
C THR A 67 -20.74 15.76 -9.59
N ASP A 68 -21.65 16.69 -9.77
CA ASP A 68 -22.34 16.87 -11.06
C ASP A 68 -21.37 17.25 -12.19
N ASP A 69 -20.32 18.00 -11.86
CA ASP A 69 -19.37 18.56 -12.84
C ASP A 69 -17.98 17.88 -12.84
N GLY A 70 -17.79 16.81 -12.01
CA GLY A 70 -16.47 16.19 -11.94
C GLY A 70 -16.26 15.27 -10.76
N VAL A 71 -15.05 15.28 -10.22
CA VAL A 71 -14.66 14.41 -9.10
C VAL A 71 -13.75 15.15 -8.12
N VAL A 72 -14.01 14.97 -6.84
CA VAL A 72 -13.11 15.35 -5.74
C VAL A 72 -12.38 14.09 -5.28
N PHE A 73 -11.07 14.14 -5.11
CA PHE A 73 -10.29 12.96 -4.71
C PHE A 73 -9.18 13.32 -3.72
N GLY A 74 -8.67 12.32 -3.02
CA GLY A 74 -7.57 12.45 -2.06
C GLY A 74 -7.26 11.14 -1.36
N SER A 75 -6.14 11.11 -0.67
CA SER A 75 -5.70 9.92 0.08
C SER A 75 -6.49 9.69 1.37
N GLU A 76 -7.14 10.71 1.90
CA GLU A 76 -7.88 10.62 3.16
C GLU A 76 -9.29 11.21 3.03
N PRO A 77 -10.31 10.60 3.67
CA PRO A 77 -11.67 11.15 3.66
C PRO A 77 -11.77 12.59 4.12
N LYS A 78 -10.97 13.00 5.13
CA LYS A 78 -10.97 14.37 5.65
C LYS A 78 -10.56 15.41 4.60
N ALA A 79 -9.69 15.05 3.64
CA ALA A 79 -9.32 15.94 2.55
C ALA A 79 -10.51 16.23 1.62
N LEU A 80 -11.32 15.20 1.35
CA LEU A 80 -12.54 15.37 0.55
C LEU A 80 -13.59 16.18 1.30
N LEU A 81 -13.76 15.93 2.61
CA LEU A 81 -14.70 16.66 3.46
C LEU A 81 -14.40 18.15 3.61
N ALA A 82 -13.19 18.58 3.29
CA ALA A 82 -12.84 20.01 3.22
C ALA A 82 -13.49 20.70 2.01
N HIS A 83 -13.90 19.96 0.99
CA HIS A 83 -14.55 20.51 -0.19
C HIS A 83 -16.06 20.76 0.07
N PRO A 84 -16.59 21.95 -0.30
CA PRO A 84 -17.97 22.33 0.04
C PRO A 84 -19.06 21.43 -0.59
N LEU A 85 -18.77 20.79 -1.74
CA LEU A 85 -19.72 19.89 -2.42
C LEU A 85 -19.75 18.48 -1.80
N VAL A 86 -18.85 18.15 -0.88
CA VAL A 86 -18.82 16.82 -0.25
C VAL A 86 -19.63 16.85 1.05
N PRO A 87 -20.71 16.05 1.16
CA PRO A 87 -21.57 16.08 2.33
C PRO A 87 -20.86 15.46 3.55
N ARG A 88 -20.92 16.16 4.69
CA ARG A 88 -20.39 15.68 5.97
C ARG A 88 -21.41 14.79 6.70
N LYS A 89 -21.86 13.74 6.01
CA LYS A 89 -22.87 12.81 6.54
C LYS A 89 -22.31 11.40 6.53
N VAL A 90 -22.43 10.70 7.65
CA VAL A 90 -22.10 9.27 7.74
C VAL A 90 -23.28 8.48 7.13
N ALA A 91 -22.97 7.51 6.28
CA ALA A 91 -23.95 6.57 5.74
C ALA A 91 -24.30 5.49 6.77
N ALA A 92 -25.47 4.88 6.66
CA ALA A 92 -25.85 3.78 7.56
C ALA A 92 -24.88 2.60 7.45
N ASP A 93 -24.45 2.24 6.23
CA ASP A 93 -23.44 1.20 6.01
C ASP A 93 -22.08 1.61 6.57
N GLY A 94 -21.71 2.90 6.45
CA GLY A 94 -20.48 3.42 7.05
C GLY A 94 -20.50 3.36 8.59
N LEU A 95 -21.64 3.59 9.21
CA LEU A 95 -21.80 3.40 10.66
C LEU A 95 -21.62 1.92 11.06
N ARG A 96 -22.18 1.01 10.27
CA ARG A 96 -22.00 -0.43 10.47
C ARG A 96 -20.52 -0.81 10.39
N GLU A 97 -19.79 -0.33 9.38
CA GLU A 97 -18.34 -0.60 9.24
C GLU A 97 -17.54 -0.16 10.48
N ILE A 98 -17.90 1.00 11.07
CA ILE A 98 -17.25 1.47 12.31
C ILE A 98 -17.53 0.53 13.47
N LEU A 99 -18.79 0.13 13.66
CA LEU A 99 -19.21 -0.68 14.78
C LEU A 99 -18.71 -2.12 14.70
N GLU A 100 -18.68 -2.69 13.49
CA GLU A 100 -18.21 -4.05 13.22
C GLU A 100 -16.69 -4.11 13.03
N MET A 101 -16.00 -2.96 12.92
CA MET A 101 -14.58 -2.85 12.57
C MET A 101 -14.22 -3.60 11.28
N VAL A 102 -15.15 -3.67 10.35
CA VAL A 102 -14.99 -4.33 9.06
C VAL A 102 -15.15 -3.32 7.94
N LYS A 103 -14.20 -3.30 7.02
CA LYS A 103 -14.21 -2.39 5.87
C LYS A 103 -14.79 -3.08 4.65
N THR A 104 -15.79 -2.48 4.02
CA THR A 104 -16.35 -2.93 2.75
C THR A 104 -15.51 -2.36 1.59
N PRO A 105 -14.89 -3.20 0.74
CA PRO A 105 -14.09 -2.72 -0.37
C PRO A 105 -14.86 -1.78 -1.30
N GLY A 106 -14.25 -0.64 -1.62
CA GLY A 106 -14.83 0.37 -2.51
C GLY A 106 -15.84 1.30 -1.86
N GLN A 107 -16.18 1.10 -0.59
CA GLN A 107 -17.02 2.01 0.19
C GLN A 107 -16.17 2.91 1.08
N ALA A 108 -16.79 3.99 1.53
CA ALA A 108 -16.25 4.84 2.57
C ALA A 108 -17.37 5.17 3.58
N ILE A 109 -16.97 5.54 4.78
CA ILE A 109 -17.89 5.84 5.89
C ILE A 109 -18.88 6.95 5.54
N PHE A 110 -18.44 7.93 4.74
CA PHE A 110 -19.24 9.10 4.39
C PHE A 110 -20.13 8.86 3.17
N ALA A 111 -21.35 9.38 3.22
CA ALA A 111 -22.36 9.19 2.19
C ALA A 111 -21.88 9.68 0.81
N GLY A 112 -21.96 8.82 -0.19
CA GLY A 112 -21.55 9.10 -1.57
C GLY A 112 -20.04 9.06 -1.83
N MET A 113 -19.22 9.05 -0.78
CA MET A 113 -17.77 8.88 -0.91
C MET A 113 -17.45 7.42 -1.21
N ARG A 114 -16.45 7.20 -2.04
CA ARG A 114 -16.00 5.86 -2.43
C ARG A 114 -14.49 5.75 -2.35
N GLU A 115 -14.01 4.54 -2.20
CA GLU A 115 -12.61 4.20 -2.30
C GLU A 115 -12.33 3.55 -3.66
N VAL A 116 -11.21 3.90 -4.29
CA VAL A 116 -10.74 3.18 -5.48
C VAL A 116 -10.31 1.78 -5.03
N LEU A 117 -10.77 0.75 -5.72
CA LEU A 117 -10.44 -0.62 -5.37
C LEU A 117 -8.95 -0.95 -5.63
N PRO A 118 -8.36 -1.92 -4.91
CA PRO A 118 -7.05 -2.45 -5.25
C PRO A 118 -7.00 -2.90 -6.71
N GLY A 119 -5.91 -2.54 -7.43
CA GLY A 119 -5.76 -2.89 -8.84
C GLY A 119 -6.78 -2.23 -9.78
N GLU A 120 -7.37 -1.11 -9.36
CA GLU A 120 -8.34 -0.36 -10.16
C GLU A 120 -7.77 0.98 -10.62
N MET A 121 -8.15 1.36 -11.82
CA MET A 121 -7.98 2.69 -12.39
C MET A 121 -9.36 3.28 -12.70
N ILE A 122 -9.62 4.49 -12.23
CA ILE A 122 -10.80 5.26 -12.60
C ILE A 122 -10.40 6.29 -13.65
N ARG A 123 -11.16 6.35 -14.74
CA ARG A 123 -11.04 7.38 -15.76
C ARG A 123 -12.23 8.31 -15.68
N VAL A 124 -11.95 9.60 -15.63
CA VAL A 124 -12.96 10.66 -15.69
C VAL A 124 -12.64 11.54 -16.88
N ASP A 125 -13.60 11.70 -17.77
CA ASP A 125 -13.54 12.57 -18.94
C ASP A 125 -14.90 13.22 -19.21
N ARG A 126 -15.06 13.88 -20.34
CA ARG A 126 -16.32 14.56 -20.72
C ARG A 126 -17.50 13.60 -20.88
N THR A 127 -17.27 12.31 -21.04
CA THR A 127 -18.31 11.28 -21.14
C THR A 127 -18.75 10.75 -19.79
N GLY A 128 -18.04 11.11 -18.73
CA GLY A 128 -18.31 10.71 -17.36
C GLY A 128 -17.19 9.88 -16.72
N LEU A 129 -17.55 9.10 -15.70
CA LEU A 129 -16.65 8.28 -14.94
C LEU A 129 -16.77 6.81 -15.39
N SER A 130 -15.63 6.20 -15.70
CA SER A 130 -15.53 4.77 -16.00
C SER A 130 -14.48 4.11 -15.12
N ARG A 131 -14.66 2.81 -14.86
CA ARG A 131 -13.78 2.00 -14.01
C ARG A 131 -13.13 0.91 -14.83
N HIS A 132 -11.85 0.71 -14.60
CA HIS A 132 -11.06 -0.34 -15.22
C HIS A 132 -10.26 -1.07 -14.15
N ARG A 133 -10.51 -2.36 -13.99
CA ARG A 133 -9.71 -3.23 -13.13
C ARG A 133 -8.57 -3.79 -13.95
N TYR A 134 -7.37 -3.30 -13.70
CA TYR A 134 -6.17 -3.71 -14.42
C TYR A 134 -5.46 -4.92 -13.79
N TRP A 135 -5.83 -5.26 -12.54
CA TRP A 135 -5.25 -6.42 -11.84
C TRP A 135 -6.26 -7.04 -10.88
N THR A 136 -6.25 -8.37 -10.82
CA THR A 136 -6.98 -9.18 -9.84
C THR A 136 -6.08 -10.30 -9.34
N LEU A 137 -6.29 -10.71 -8.08
CA LEU A 137 -5.65 -11.91 -7.57
C LEU A 137 -6.32 -13.15 -8.17
N GLU A 138 -5.52 -13.98 -8.82
CA GLU A 138 -5.98 -15.24 -9.42
C GLU A 138 -5.49 -16.41 -8.59
N ALA A 139 -6.42 -17.31 -8.23
CA ALA A 139 -6.06 -18.61 -7.66
C ALA A 139 -5.57 -19.54 -8.76
N ARG A 140 -4.41 -20.16 -8.56
CA ARG A 140 -3.83 -21.13 -9.48
C ARG A 140 -3.46 -22.40 -8.72
N GLU A 141 -3.43 -23.53 -9.43
CA GLU A 141 -2.90 -24.76 -8.86
C GLU A 141 -1.44 -24.59 -8.48
N HIS A 142 -1.10 -25.10 -7.31
CA HIS A 142 0.26 -25.07 -6.80
C HIS A 142 1.00 -26.33 -7.23
N GLY A 143 1.92 -26.20 -8.17
CA GLY A 143 2.67 -27.33 -8.74
C GLY A 143 4.05 -27.58 -8.10
N ASP A 144 4.48 -26.71 -7.16
CA ASP A 144 5.80 -26.82 -6.54
C ASP A 144 5.84 -27.87 -5.43
N THR A 145 6.99 -28.52 -5.28
CA THR A 145 7.27 -29.32 -4.09
C THR A 145 7.44 -28.40 -2.87
N LEU A 146 7.36 -28.96 -1.66
CA LEU A 146 7.55 -28.21 -0.42
C LEU A 146 8.90 -27.45 -0.43
N GLU A 147 9.96 -28.09 -0.88
CA GLU A 147 11.30 -27.46 -0.94
C GLU A 147 11.34 -26.29 -1.92
N GLN A 148 10.72 -26.46 -3.09
CA GLN A 148 10.58 -25.37 -4.08
C GLN A 148 9.76 -24.22 -3.53
N THR A 149 8.63 -24.51 -2.88
CA THR A 149 7.78 -23.50 -2.23
C THR A 149 8.54 -22.69 -1.20
N ILE A 150 9.30 -23.34 -0.32
CA ILE A 150 10.13 -22.66 0.70
C ILE A 150 11.16 -21.74 0.03
N ARG A 151 11.80 -22.21 -1.03
CA ARG A 151 12.80 -21.42 -1.77
C ARG A 151 12.15 -20.23 -2.46
N HIS A 152 11.10 -20.45 -3.23
CA HIS A 152 10.38 -19.36 -3.94
C HIS A 152 9.82 -18.32 -2.96
N THR A 153 9.25 -18.76 -1.83
CA THR A 153 8.75 -17.82 -0.81
C THR A 153 9.87 -16.97 -0.23
N ARG A 154 11.03 -17.58 0.05
CA ARG A 154 12.20 -16.84 0.55
C ARG A 154 12.69 -15.82 -0.49
N ASP A 155 12.86 -16.25 -1.73
CA ASP A 155 13.35 -15.40 -2.81
C ASP A 155 12.41 -14.20 -3.05
N LEU A 156 11.09 -14.43 -3.00
CA LEU A 156 10.08 -13.37 -3.09
C LEU A 156 10.15 -12.39 -1.92
N LEU A 157 10.28 -12.89 -0.69
CA LEU A 157 10.39 -12.03 0.49
C LEU A 157 11.67 -11.18 0.46
N GLU A 158 12.80 -11.78 0.04
CA GLU A 158 14.06 -11.05 -0.12
C GLU A 158 13.96 -9.98 -1.21
N ASP A 159 13.36 -10.27 -2.37
CA ASP A 159 13.14 -9.31 -3.45
C ASP A 159 12.20 -8.16 -3.02
N ILE A 160 11.11 -8.48 -2.32
CA ILE A 160 10.18 -7.48 -1.80
C ILE A 160 10.89 -6.53 -0.83
N VAL A 161 11.66 -7.06 0.12
CA VAL A 161 12.37 -6.24 1.09
C VAL A 161 13.42 -5.37 0.39
N ASP A 162 14.21 -5.93 -0.54
CA ASP A 162 15.21 -5.18 -1.31
C ASP A 162 14.60 -3.97 -2.03
N ARG A 163 13.43 -4.12 -2.60
CA ARG A 163 12.74 -3.03 -3.30
C ARG A 163 12.15 -1.99 -2.35
N GLN A 164 11.77 -2.38 -1.13
CA GLN A 164 11.09 -1.50 -0.17
C GLN A 164 12.03 -0.75 0.77
N ILE A 165 13.29 -1.21 0.95
CA ILE A 165 14.27 -0.52 1.79
C ILE A 165 15.02 0.62 1.06
N VAL A 166 14.59 0.95 -0.16
CA VAL A 166 15.12 2.12 -0.89
C VAL A 166 14.48 3.38 -0.32
N ALA A 167 15.27 4.21 0.35
CA ALA A 167 14.81 5.45 0.96
C ALA A 167 15.96 6.46 1.06
N ASP A 168 15.62 7.75 0.98
CA ASP A 168 16.55 8.87 1.15
C ASP A 168 16.70 9.31 2.63
N VAL A 169 15.95 8.66 3.52
CA VAL A 169 15.94 8.94 4.97
C VAL A 169 16.15 7.63 5.74
N PRO A 170 16.55 7.72 7.01
CA PRO A 170 16.68 6.54 7.86
C PRO A 170 15.36 5.76 7.94
N LEU A 171 15.46 4.44 7.78
CA LEU A 171 14.33 3.52 7.85
C LEU A 171 14.12 3.03 9.28
N CYS A 172 12.85 2.75 9.59
CA CYS A 172 12.48 2.01 10.78
C CYS A 172 11.44 0.94 10.44
N SER A 173 11.30 -0.05 11.32
CA SER A 173 10.26 -1.08 11.24
C SER A 173 9.35 -1.00 12.47
N LEU A 174 8.07 -1.34 12.27
CA LEU A 174 7.15 -1.62 13.37
C LEU A 174 7.19 -3.12 13.65
N LEU A 175 7.65 -3.47 14.84
CA LEU A 175 7.89 -4.86 15.26
C LEU A 175 6.86 -5.26 16.32
N SER A 176 5.93 -6.12 15.93
CA SER A 176 4.88 -6.63 16.83
C SER A 176 5.21 -7.99 17.47
N GLY A 177 6.37 -8.58 17.15
CA GLY A 177 6.72 -9.93 17.60
C GLY A 177 6.04 -11.07 16.81
N GLY A 178 5.11 -10.76 15.91
CA GLY A 178 4.52 -11.73 14.99
C GLY A 178 5.49 -12.15 13.88
N LEU A 179 5.20 -13.26 13.18
CA LEU A 179 6.06 -13.81 12.13
C LEU A 179 6.35 -12.82 11.02
N ASP A 180 5.33 -12.14 10.51
CA ASP A 180 5.45 -11.23 9.36
C ASP A 180 6.39 -10.06 9.65
N SER A 181 6.14 -9.33 10.74
CA SER A 181 6.97 -8.19 11.14
C SER A 181 8.39 -8.61 11.49
N SER A 182 8.55 -9.78 12.10
CA SER A 182 9.86 -10.33 12.47
C SER A 182 10.69 -10.71 11.24
N ILE A 183 10.08 -11.37 10.25
CA ILE A 183 10.75 -11.73 8.99
C ILE A 183 11.19 -10.48 8.24
N ILE A 184 10.27 -9.50 8.07
CA ILE A 184 10.59 -8.26 7.36
C ILE A 184 11.71 -7.49 8.05
N THR A 185 11.65 -7.35 9.38
CA THR A 185 12.68 -6.66 10.15
C THR A 185 14.03 -7.34 10.06
N ALA A 186 14.07 -8.68 10.19
CA ALA A 186 15.30 -9.45 10.09
C ALA A 186 15.93 -9.38 8.68
N LEU A 187 15.11 -9.47 7.62
CA LEU A 187 15.58 -9.33 6.24
C LEU A 187 16.12 -7.93 5.97
N ALA A 188 15.40 -6.89 6.41
CA ALA A 188 15.83 -5.51 6.24
C ALA A 188 17.15 -5.24 6.98
N SER A 189 17.28 -5.70 8.24
CA SER A 189 18.53 -5.65 9.01
C SER A 189 19.68 -6.29 8.25
N LYS A 190 19.51 -7.54 7.82
CA LYS A 190 20.53 -8.29 7.06
C LYS A 190 20.98 -7.55 5.80
N LYS A 191 20.03 -7.00 5.04
CA LYS A 191 20.31 -6.29 3.79
C LYS A 191 21.02 -4.95 4.01
N LEU A 192 20.56 -4.15 4.97
CA LEU A 192 21.19 -2.86 5.31
C LEU A 192 22.63 -3.06 5.77
N LEU A 193 22.87 -4.02 6.68
CA LEU A 193 24.20 -4.33 7.18
C LEU A 193 25.12 -4.85 6.05
N ALA A 194 24.62 -5.71 5.17
CA ALA A 194 25.38 -6.20 4.02
C ALA A 194 25.73 -5.06 3.04
N ALA A 195 24.92 -4.00 2.98
CA ALA A 195 25.19 -2.80 2.18
C ALA A 195 26.09 -1.77 2.91
N GLY A 196 26.62 -2.08 4.10
CA GLY A 196 27.45 -1.19 4.90
C GLY A 196 26.69 0.00 5.50
N LYS A 197 25.37 -0.10 5.60
CA LYS A 197 24.50 0.90 6.22
C LYS A 197 24.26 0.60 7.68
N ASP A 198 23.77 1.58 8.44
CA ASP A 198 23.30 1.38 9.81
C ASP A 198 22.19 0.34 9.86
N ASN A 199 22.12 -0.39 10.97
CA ASN A 199 21.04 -1.35 11.21
C ASN A 199 19.67 -0.64 11.24
N ILE A 200 18.63 -1.38 10.90
CA ILE A 200 17.26 -0.87 10.97
C ILE A 200 16.86 -0.62 12.43
N ARG A 201 16.26 0.52 12.72
CA ARG A 201 15.64 0.76 14.03
C ARG A 201 14.27 0.13 14.06
N SER A 202 13.97 -0.60 15.13
CA SER A 202 12.64 -1.17 15.34
C SER A 202 11.89 -0.45 16.45
N PHE A 203 10.57 -0.35 16.30
CA PHE A 203 9.66 0.20 17.30
C PHE A 203 8.56 -0.81 17.59
N SER A 204 8.29 -0.99 18.87
CA SER A 204 7.21 -1.85 19.35
C SER A 204 6.27 -1.05 20.26
N VAL A 205 4.98 -1.38 20.20
CA VAL A 205 4.00 -0.84 21.14
C VAL A 205 3.76 -1.87 22.22
N ASP A 206 4.01 -1.48 23.47
CA ASP A 206 3.67 -2.28 24.63
C ASP A 206 2.68 -1.49 25.51
N PHE A 207 1.86 -2.20 26.25
CA PHE A 207 0.91 -1.57 27.17
C PHE A 207 1.57 -1.42 28.52
N ALA A 208 1.56 -0.20 29.10
CA ALA A 208 2.02 0.02 30.46
C ALA A 208 1.22 -0.87 31.40
N ASP A 209 1.94 -1.58 32.25
CA ASP A 209 1.34 -2.49 33.22
C ASP A 209 0.50 -1.67 34.24
N HIS A 210 -0.81 -1.80 34.16
CA HIS A 210 -1.75 -1.15 35.07
C HIS A 210 -1.99 -1.97 36.35
N GLY A 211 -0.97 -2.71 36.82
CA GLY A 211 -1.01 -3.43 38.10
C GLY A 211 -1.69 -4.81 38.04
N GLY A 212 -2.00 -5.31 36.89
CA GLY A 212 -2.46 -6.69 36.67
C GLY A 212 -1.71 -7.29 35.49
N GLY A 213 -1.07 -8.44 35.68
CA GLY A 213 -0.34 -9.12 34.63
C GLY A 213 -1.19 -9.34 33.37
N PHE A 214 -0.52 -9.53 32.21
CA PHE A 214 -1.17 -9.83 30.93
C PHE A 214 -2.17 -10.99 31.09
N SER A 215 -3.42 -10.75 30.74
CA SER A 215 -4.47 -11.77 30.65
C SER A 215 -4.76 -12.02 29.17
N GLY A 216 -4.42 -13.21 28.68
CA GLY A 216 -4.72 -13.59 27.30
C GLY A 216 -6.21 -13.61 27.02
N ASP A 217 -6.61 -13.17 25.85
CA ASP A 217 -7.96 -13.26 25.32
C ASP A 217 -8.02 -14.22 24.10
N ALA A 218 -9.17 -14.31 23.45
CA ALA A 218 -9.37 -15.18 22.28
C ALA A 218 -8.53 -14.78 21.06
N VAL A 219 -8.00 -13.54 21.02
CA VAL A 219 -7.23 -12.97 19.91
C VAL A 219 -5.73 -12.92 20.28
N ARG A 220 -5.41 -12.64 21.53
CA ARG A 220 -4.05 -12.52 22.08
C ARG A 220 -3.84 -13.52 23.21
N GLY A 221 -3.25 -14.65 22.88
CA GLY A 221 -2.93 -15.70 23.89
C GLY A 221 -1.67 -15.40 24.70
N THR A 222 -0.72 -14.63 24.17
CA THR A 222 0.59 -14.30 24.76
C THR A 222 0.96 -12.84 24.53
N PRO A 223 1.76 -12.22 25.41
CA PRO A 223 2.27 -10.87 25.17
C PRO A 223 3.30 -10.88 24.03
N ASP A 224 3.36 -9.81 23.26
CA ASP A 224 4.27 -9.65 22.12
C ASP A 224 5.72 -9.35 22.56
N ALA A 225 5.89 -8.67 23.68
CA ALA A 225 7.17 -8.17 24.17
C ALA A 225 8.31 -9.21 24.29
N PRO A 226 8.09 -10.47 24.71
CA PRO A 226 9.16 -11.48 24.73
C PRO A 226 9.70 -11.78 23.33
N PHE A 227 8.85 -11.91 22.33
CA PHE A 227 9.25 -12.20 20.93
C PHE A 227 9.96 -11.02 20.30
N VAL A 228 9.54 -9.81 20.61
CA VAL A 228 10.22 -8.57 20.18
C VAL A 228 11.63 -8.54 20.73
N ARG A 229 11.82 -8.78 22.05
CA ARG A 229 13.14 -8.79 22.69
C ARG A 229 14.07 -9.85 22.10
N ASP A 230 13.58 -11.07 21.92
CA ASP A 230 14.37 -12.16 21.34
C ASP A 230 14.90 -11.79 19.93
N LEU A 231 14.05 -11.20 19.10
CA LEU A 231 14.48 -10.78 17.77
C LEU A 231 15.48 -9.61 17.83
N VAL A 232 15.19 -8.58 18.62
CA VAL A 232 16.07 -7.39 18.76
C VAL A 232 17.48 -7.80 19.24
N GLU A 233 17.57 -8.71 20.22
CA GLU A 233 18.84 -9.25 20.68
C GLU A 233 19.60 -9.99 19.58
N ARG A 234 18.90 -10.75 18.73
CA ARG A 234 19.51 -11.52 17.64
C ARG A 234 20.03 -10.66 16.49
N ILE A 235 19.35 -9.59 16.17
CA ILE A 235 19.71 -8.75 15.01
C ILE A 235 20.43 -7.46 15.40
N GLY A 236 20.50 -7.13 16.69
CA GLY A 236 21.13 -5.91 17.18
C GLY A 236 20.37 -4.62 16.78
N SER A 237 19.05 -4.69 16.70
CA SER A 237 18.18 -3.58 16.27
C SER A 237 17.79 -2.66 17.43
#